data_0f63c6559d13ecb6e76b772aae2a1856
#
_entry.id   0f63c6559d13ecb6e76b772aae2a1856
#
_cell.length_a   1.000
_cell.length_b   1.000
_cell.length_c   1.000
_cell.angle_alpha   90.00
_cell.angle_beta   90.00
_cell.angle_gamma   90.00
#
_symmetry.space_group_name_H-M   'P 1'
#
loop_
_entity.id
_entity.type
_entity.pdbx_description
1 polymer ?
#
loop_
_entity_poly.entity_id
_entity_poly.type
_entity_poly.pdbx_seq_one_letter_code
_entity_poly.pdbx_strand_id
1 'polypeptide(L)'
;MKKIINRPEDFVKDTMEGIIAAYGDKVKLYNDDYRILLSSYPVKEGKVREVYDIGDSLIITATDRISAFDVILKNKVEKKGTILTKMSEFWFDFTKDILPNHMISTDVKDMPEFFQNERFDGNSMKCKKLEMLPVECIVRGYITGSGWASYCENGTVCGIKLPEGLKESEKLPEPIYTPSTKAEIGDHDENVSFEQTVINLEKIYPGKGQEYAEKLRDYTIALYKKCAEYALSKGIIIADTKFEFGLDENGNVILGDEMLTPDSSRFWPAEGYEPGHGQP
;
A
#
# COMPACT_ATOMS: atom_id res chain seq x y z
N MET A 1 -26.54 1.70 -13.10
CA MET A 1 -27.86 1.42 -12.45
C MET A 1 -27.59 0.57 -11.22
N LYS A 2 -27.86 1.06 -10.02
CA LYS A 2 -27.67 0.28 -8.77
C LYS A 2 -28.78 -0.74 -8.64
N LYS A 3 -28.45 -2.02 -8.61
CA LYS A 3 -29.40 -3.06 -8.25
C LYS A 3 -28.82 -3.83 -7.05
N ILE A 4 -29.34 -3.55 -5.87
CA ILE A 4 -29.04 -4.34 -4.66
C ILE A 4 -30.09 -5.44 -4.59
N ILE A 5 -29.64 -6.69 -4.56
CA ILE A 5 -30.53 -7.85 -4.45
C ILE A 5 -30.26 -8.52 -3.10
N ASN A 6 -31.25 -8.48 -2.20
CA ASN A 6 -31.23 -9.21 -0.93
C ASN A 6 -31.98 -10.51 -1.10
N ARG A 7 -31.35 -11.68 -0.83
CA ARG A 7 -32.00 -12.98 -0.97
C ARG A 7 -31.48 -14.03 0.01
N PRO A 8 -32.30 -15.06 0.37
CA PRO A 8 -31.89 -16.19 1.24
C PRO A 8 -30.83 -17.10 0.60
N GLU A 9 -30.04 -17.77 1.43
CA GLU A 9 -28.84 -18.54 1.06
C GLU A 9 -29.03 -19.56 -0.08
N ASP A 10 -30.10 -20.34 -0.05
CA ASP A 10 -30.29 -21.43 -1.02
C ASP A 10 -30.63 -20.96 -2.45
N PHE A 11 -31.12 -19.75 -2.59
CA PHE A 11 -31.43 -19.14 -3.88
C PHE A 11 -30.24 -18.41 -4.51
N VAL A 12 -29.25 -18.05 -3.69
CA VAL A 12 -28.13 -17.23 -4.09
C VAL A 12 -27.16 -18.02 -4.96
N LYS A 13 -26.92 -19.30 -4.68
CA LYS A 13 -25.87 -20.08 -5.33
C LYS A 13 -26.07 -20.25 -6.83
N ASP A 14 -27.24 -20.71 -7.25
CA ASP A 14 -27.54 -20.93 -8.68
C ASP A 14 -27.71 -19.61 -9.45
N THR A 15 -28.22 -18.57 -8.78
CA THR A 15 -28.36 -17.24 -9.35
C THR A 15 -27.02 -16.52 -9.44
N MET A 16 -26.11 -16.81 -8.53
CA MET A 16 -24.77 -16.24 -8.46
C MET A 16 -23.89 -16.62 -9.64
N GLU A 17 -23.86 -17.90 -10.00
CA GLU A 17 -23.11 -18.38 -11.16
C GLU A 17 -23.61 -17.70 -12.45
N GLY A 18 -24.93 -17.53 -12.58
CA GLY A 18 -25.53 -16.81 -13.70
C GLY A 18 -25.20 -15.32 -13.71
N ILE A 19 -25.15 -14.67 -12.57
CA ILE A 19 -24.79 -13.25 -12.45
C ILE A 19 -23.30 -13.05 -12.74
N ILE A 20 -22.43 -13.89 -12.20
CA ILE A 20 -20.98 -13.84 -12.47
C ILE A 20 -20.72 -14.11 -13.96
N ALA A 21 -21.42 -15.08 -14.56
CA ALA A 21 -21.30 -15.35 -15.99
C ALA A 21 -21.76 -14.17 -16.87
N ALA A 22 -22.78 -13.43 -16.43
CA ALA A 22 -23.34 -12.31 -17.19
C ALA A 22 -22.54 -10.99 -17.03
N TYR A 23 -21.97 -10.76 -15.86
CA TYR A 23 -21.37 -9.47 -15.49
C TYR A 23 -19.88 -9.55 -15.17
N GLY A 24 -19.31 -10.76 -14.99
CA GLY A 24 -17.89 -10.97 -14.80
C GLY A 24 -17.31 -10.16 -13.63
N ASP A 25 -16.25 -9.42 -13.90
CA ASP A 25 -15.52 -8.57 -12.97
C ASP A 25 -16.31 -7.35 -12.42
N LYS A 26 -17.51 -7.10 -12.95
CA LYS A 26 -18.43 -6.06 -12.45
C LYS A 26 -19.29 -6.50 -11.26
N VAL A 27 -19.16 -7.76 -10.86
CA VAL A 27 -19.92 -8.32 -9.73
C VAL A 27 -19.06 -8.30 -8.49
N LYS A 28 -19.55 -7.65 -7.43
CA LYS A 28 -18.97 -7.74 -6.11
C LYS A 28 -19.92 -8.37 -5.13
N LEU A 29 -19.43 -9.37 -4.41
CA LEU A 29 -20.17 -10.10 -3.40
C LEU A 29 -19.86 -9.58 -2.01
N TYR A 30 -20.92 -9.35 -1.24
CA TYR A 30 -20.83 -9.05 0.20
C TYR A 30 -21.22 -10.30 0.98
N ASN A 31 -20.22 -10.98 1.53
CA ASN A 31 -20.44 -12.26 2.22
C ASN A 31 -21.22 -12.13 3.53
N ASP A 32 -21.30 -10.94 4.14
CA ASP A 32 -21.87 -10.80 5.48
C ASP A 32 -23.39 -10.57 5.50
N ASP A 33 -23.98 -10.18 4.37
CA ASP A 33 -25.42 -9.87 4.29
C ASP A 33 -26.08 -10.23 2.95
N TYR A 34 -25.46 -11.14 2.20
CA TYR A 34 -25.97 -11.66 0.91
C TYR A 34 -26.33 -10.57 -0.11
N ARG A 35 -25.63 -9.43 -0.07
CA ARG A 35 -25.81 -8.34 -1.04
C ARG A 35 -24.87 -8.52 -2.21
N ILE A 36 -25.39 -8.28 -3.40
CA ILE A 36 -24.63 -8.23 -4.64
C ILE A 36 -24.61 -6.79 -5.11
N LEU A 37 -23.45 -6.21 -5.24
CA LEU A 37 -23.27 -4.92 -5.90
C LEU A 37 -22.86 -5.16 -7.35
N LEU A 38 -23.72 -4.79 -8.29
CA LEU A 38 -23.37 -4.71 -9.71
C LEU A 38 -22.67 -3.37 -9.93
N SER A 39 -21.39 -3.42 -10.17
CA SER A 39 -20.62 -2.24 -10.54
C SER A 39 -20.81 -1.93 -12.03
N SER A 40 -20.89 -0.65 -12.38
CA SER A 40 -20.80 -0.20 -13.77
C SER A 40 -19.35 -0.24 -14.30
N TYR A 41 -18.39 -0.53 -13.44
CA TYR A 41 -16.96 -0.52 -13.72
C TYR A 41 -16.30 -1.84 -13.33
N PRO A 42 -15.28 -2.30 -14.08
CA PRO A 42 -14.43 -3.39 -13.65
C PRO A 42 -13.84 -3.12 -12.25
N VAL A 43 -13.82 -4.14 -11.38
CA VAL A 43 -13.30 -4.03 -10.03
C VAL A 43 -12.31 -5.17 -9.75
N LYS A 44 -11.11 -4.80 -9.29
CA LYS A 44 -10.12 -5.74 -8.74
C LYS A 44 -10.20 -5.66 -7.21
N GLU A 45 -10.54 -6.77 -6.59
CA GLU A 45 -10.57 -6.87 -5.14
C GLU A 45 -9.21 -7.32 -4.61
N GLY A 46 -8.59 -6.48 -3.78
CA GLY A 46 -7.41 -6.82 -2.99
C GLY A 46 -7.80 -7.28 -1.58
N LYS A 47 -6.81 -7.63 -0.76
CA LYS A 47 -7.02 -8.09 0.63
C LYS A 47 -7.81 -7.08 1.46
N VAL A 48 -7.47 -5.80 1.35
CA VAL A 48 -8.04 -4.71 2.16
C VAL A 48 -8.53 -3.52 1.33
N ARG A 49 -8.37 -3.55 0.00
CA ARG A 49 -8.77 -2.48 -0.91
C ARG A 49 -9.52 -3.01 -2.12
N GLU A 50 -10.26 -2.13 -2.76
CA GLU A 50 -10.98 -2.36 -4.01
C GLU A 50 -10.52 -1.32 -5.01
N VAL A 51 -10.15 -1.74 -6.20
CA VAL A 51 -9.67 -0.87 -7.27
C VAL A 51 -10.65 -0.95 -8.45
N TYR A 52 -11.35 0.14 -8.71
CA TYR A 52 -12.29 0.27 -9.81
C TYR A 52 -11.63 1.00 -10.98
N ASP A 53 -11.69 0.39 -12.16
CA ASP A 53 -11.23 1.02 -13.40
C ASP A 53 -12.36 1.85 -14.00
N ILE A 54 -12.22 3.18 -14.03
CA ILE A 54 -13.21 4.08 -14.60
C ILE A 54 -12.82 4.63 -15.97
N GLY A 55 -11.82 4.00 -16.61
CA GLY A 55 -11.36 4.33 -17.96
C GLY A 55 -10.08 5.17 -17.94
N ASP A 56 -10.17 6.45 -17.70
CA ASP A 56 -9.04 7.38 -17.65
C ASP A 56 -8.31 7.40 -16.29
N SER A 57 -8.96 6.91 -15.25
CA SER A 57 -8.46 6.93 -13.88
C SER A 57 -8.93 5.71 -13.10
N LEU A 58 -8.50 5.61 -11.84
CA LEU A 58 -8.92 4.57 -10.91
C LEU A 58 -9.65 5.20 -9.73
N ILE A 59 -10.62 4.45 -9.17
CA ILE A 59 -11.10 4.71 -7.81
C ILE A 59 -10.56 3.60 -6.92
N ILE A 60 -9.78 3.97 -5.92
CA ILE A 60 -9.24 3.06 -4.90
C ILE A 60 -10.06 3.26 -3.63
N THR A 61 -10.75 2.21 -3.20
CA THR A 61 -11.56 2.23 -1.98
C THR A 61 -10.86 1.38 -0.91
N ALA A 62 -10.46 2.01 0.18
CA ALA A 62 -9.97 1.31 1.37
C ALA A 62 -11.17 0.71 2.13
N THR A 63 -11.02 -0.52 2.59
CA THR A 63 -12.09 -1.22 3.32
C THR A 63 -11.77 -1.34 4.80
N ASP A 64 -12.77 -1.70 5.58
CA ASP A 64 -12.63 -1.99 7.01
C ASP A 64 -12.05 -3.39 7.29
N ARG A 65 -11.72 -4.15 6.24
CA ARG A 65 -11.10 -5.47 6.36
C ARG A 65 -9.71 -5.37 6.96
N ILE A 66 -9.33 -6.42 7.70
CA ILE A 66 -7.97 -6.61 8.21
C ILE A 66 -7.39 -7.84 7.51
N SER A 67 -6.15 -7.74 7.08
CA SER A 67 -5.37 -8.89 6.61
C SER A 67 -4.12 -9.06 7.48
N ALA A 68 -3.86 -10.27 7.92
CA ALA A 68 -2.65 -10.64 8.63
C ALA A 68 -2.18 -12.02 8.15
N PHE A 69 -0.86 -12.18 7.95
CA PHE A 69 -0.26 -13.42 7.43
C PHE A 69 -0.95 -13.91 6.14
N ASP A 70 -1.24 -12.97 5.22
CA ASP A 70 -1.94 -13.21 3.95
C ASP A 70 -3.38 -13.73 4.07
N VAL A 71 -3.95 -13.74 5.26
CA VAL A 71 -5.34 -14.15 5.52
C VAL A 71 -6.19 -12.92 5.83
N ILE A 72 -7.34 -12.79 5.15
CA ILE A 72 -8.35 -11.79 5.49
C ILE A 72 -9.11 -12.28 6.73
N LEU A 73 -9.03 -11.52 7.82
CA LEU A 73 -9.70 -11.85 9.07
C LEU A 73 -11.21 -11.65 8.95
N LYS A 74 -11.98 -12.44 9.70
CA LYS A 74 -13.45 -12.30 9.74
C LYS A 74 -13.91 -10.99 10.37
N ASN A 75 -13.15 -10.50 11.35
CA ASN A 75 -13.46 -9.25 12.03
C ASN A 75 -13.02 -8.06 11.17
N LYS A 76 -13.81 -7.00 11.22
CA LYS A 76 -13.52 -5.70 10.60
C LYS A 76 -13.25 -4.67 11.68
N VAL A 77 -12.51 -3.61 11.35
CA VAL A 77 -12.34 -2.43 12.21
C VAL A 77 -13.12 -1.30 11.60
N GLU A 78 -14.20 -0.90 12.29
CA GLU A 78 -15.08 0.17 11.82
C GLU A 78 -14.30 1.46 11.54
N LYS A 79 -14.56 2.07 10.39
CA LYS A 79 -13.90 3.30 9.88
C LYS A 79 -12.40 3.16 9.58
N LYS A 80 -11.84 1.95 9.59
CA LYS A 80 -10.45 1.74 9.18
C LYS A 80 -10.19 2.33 7.80
N GLY A 81 -11.02 1.99 6.81
CA GLY A 81 -10.88 2.50 5.44
C GLY A 81 -10.86 4.03 5.37
N THR A 82 -11.74 4.70 6.13
CA THR A 82 -11.78 6.17 6.21
C THR A 82 -10.50 6.73 6.82
N ILE A 83 -9.97 6.13 7.88
CA ILE A 83 -8.73 6.57 8.53
C ILE A 83 -7.55 6.41 7.56
N LEU A 84 -7.42 5.26 6.90
CA LEU A 84 -6.32 5.00 5.95
C LEU A 84 -6.34 5.98 4.77
N THR A 85 -7.51 6.27 4.22
CA THR A 85 -7.66 7.23 3.12
C THR A 85 -7.25 8.64 3.55
N LYS A 86 -7.72 9.11 4.72
CA LYS A 86 -7.35 10.42 5.24
C LYS A 86 -5.88 10.54 5.62
N MET A 87 -5.27 9.47 6.12
CA MET A 87 -3.82 9.44 6.38
C MET A 87 -3.04 9.56 5.07
N SER A 88 -3.40 8.78 4.05
CA SER A 88 -2.74 8.86 2.74
C SER A 88 -2.91 10.25 2.10
N GLU A 89 -4.12 10.83 2.14
CA GLU A 89 -4.39 12.19 1.66
C GLU A 89 -3.48 13.21 2.31
N PHE A 90 -3.40 13.21 3.65
CA PHE A 90 -2.53 14.10 4.41
C PHE A 90 -1.06 13.97 3.99
N TRP A 91 -0.54 12.75 3.91
CA TRP A 91 0.87 12.52 3.58
C TRP A 91 1.19 12.83 2.12
N PHE A 92 0.29 12.55 1.19
CA PHE A 92 0.44 12.94 -0.22
C PHE A 92 0.54 14.46 -0.37
N ASP A 93 -0.31 15.21 0.33
CA ASP A 93 -0.25 16.67 0.34
C ASP A 93 1.01 17.19 1.02
N PHE A 94 1.41 16.58 2.14
CA PHE A 94 2.59 17.00 2.90
C PHE A 94 3.90 16.81 2.14
N THR A 95 3.95 15.86 1.21
CA THR A 95 5.18 15.46 0.48
C THR A 95 5.20 15.86 -0.99
N LYS A 96 4.21 16.60 -1.47
CA LYS A 96 4.10 17.02 -2.88
C LYS A 96 5.25 17.88 -3.41
N ASP A 97 6.06 18.43 -2.54
CA ASP A 97 7.29 19.17 -2.86
C ASP A 97 8.49 18.25 -3.14
N ILE A 98 8.44 16.96 -2.77
CA ILE A 98 9.49 15.98 -3.05
C ILE A 98 9.26 15.36 -4.43
N LEU A 99 8.05 14.83 -4.68
CA LEU A 99 7.64 14.29 -5.96
C LEU A 99 6.11 14.32 -6.10
N PRO A 100 5.58 14.31 -7.34
CA PRO A 100 4.16 14.18 -7.56
C PRO A 100 3.66 12.79 -7.13
N ASN A 101 2.36 12.72 -6.79
CA ASN A 101 1.67 11.48 -6.47
C ASN A 101 0.46 11.26 -7.39
N HIS A 102 -0.14 10.09 -7.29
CA HIS A 102 -1.24 9.68 -8.15
C HIS A 102 -2.62 10.21 -7.72
N MET A 103 -2.75 10.74 -6.52
CA MET A 103 -4.03 11.23 -6.00
C MET A 103 -4.56 12.42 -6.82
N ILE A 104 -5.82 12.33 -7.23
CA ILE A 104 -6.54 13.42 -7.88
C ILE A 104 -7.49 14.08 -6.90
N SER A 105 -8.33 13.28 -6.21
CA SER A 105 -9.33 13.77 -5.26
C SER A 105 -9.77 12.66 -4.31
N THR A 106 -10.17 13.03 -3.10
CA THR A 106 -10.87 12.17 -2.14
C THR A 106 -12.35 12.54 -1.97
N ASP A 107 -12.80 13.63 -2.60
CA ASP A 107 -14.23 14.01 -2.62
C ASP A 107 -14.99 13.12 -3.62
N VAL A 108 -15.97 12.38 -3.14
CA VAL A 108 -16.82 11.52 -3.99
C VAL A 108 -17.58 12.31 -5.06
N LYS A 109 -17.76 13.63 -4.90
CA LYS A 109 -18.38 14.49 -5.91
C LYS A 109 -17.56 14.61 -7.18
N ASP A 110 -16.24 14.43 -7.09
CA ASP A 110 -15.32 14.42 -8.23
C ASP A 110 -15.24 13.04 -8.92
N MET A 111 -16.01 12.08 -8.42
CA MET A 111 -16.09 10.72 -8.93
C MET A 111 -17.39 10.51 -9.71
N PRO A 112 -17.50 9.48 -10.58
CA PRO A 112 -18.75 9.13 -11.24
C PRO A 112 -19.90 8.89 -10.25
N GLU A 113 -21.14 9.12 -10.68
CA GLU A 113 -22.36 9.03 -9.85
C GLU A 113 -22.46 7.72 -9.05
N PHE A 114 -21.96 6.60 -9.63
CA PHE A 114 -21.90 5.31 -8.94
C PHE A 114 -21.21 5.37 -7.56
N PHE A 115 -20.20 6.22 -7.41
CA PHE A 115 -19.41 6.35 -6.18
C PHE A 115 -19.95 7.42 -5.21
N GLN A 116 -20.90 8.26 -5.64
CA GLN A 116 -21.42 9.37 -4.84
C GLN A 116 -22.46 8.91 -3.81
N ASN A 117 -22.00 8.13 -2.83
CA ASN A 117 -22.87 7.63 -1.74
C ASN A 117 -22.03 7.23 -0.51
N GLU A 118 -22.71 7.02 0.62
CA GLU A 118 -22.12 6.73 1.94
C GLU A 118 -21.13 5.55 1.96
N ARG A 119 -21.26 4.59 1.04
CA ARG A 119 -20.34 3.47 0.97
C ARG A 119 -18.92 3.89 0.57
N PHE A 120 -18.81 4.89 -0.28
CA PHE A 120 -17.54 5.33 -0.86
C PHE A 120 -17.04 6.64 -0.25
N ASP A 121 -17.91 7.33 0.48
CA ASP A 121 -17.59 8.62 1.08
C ASP A 121 -16.57 8.47 2.21
N GLY A 122 -15.49 9.25 2.11
CA GLY A 122 -14.41 9.32 3.06
C GLY A 122 -13.41 8.15 3.03
N ASN A 123 -13.68 7.05 2.30
CA ASN A 123 -12.80 5.89 2.20
C ASN A 123 -12.32 5.60 0.77
N SER A 124 -12.63 6.47 -0.17
CA SER A 124 -12.29 6.31 -1.59
C SER A 124 -11.42 7.46 -2.08
N MET A 125 -10.54 7.14 -3.02
CA MET A 125 -9.61 8.08 -3.64
C MET A 125 -9.65 7.89 -5.15
N LYS A 126 -9.85 8.99 -5.90
CA LYS A 126 -9.67 9.03 -7.35
C LYS A 126 -8.20 9.22 -7.65
N CYS A 127 -7.63 8.34 -8.47
CA CYS A 127 -6.20 8.30 -8.75
C CYS A 127 -5.90 8.27 -10.24
N LYS A 128 -4.76 8.81 -10.63
CA LYS A 128 -4.19 8.57 -11.97
C LYS A 128 -3.86 7.10 -12.13
N LYS A 129 -4.02 6.59 -13.34
CA LYS A 129 -3.47 5.28 -13.70
C LYS A 129 -1.94 5.42 -13.84
N LEU A 130 -1.24 4.51 -13.21
CA LEU A 130 0.21 4.40 -13.33
C LEU A 130 0.56 3.00 -13.80
N GLU A 131 1.64 2.88 -14.56
CA GLU A 131 2.33 1.62 -14.76
C GLU A 131 3.16 1.34 -13.51
N MET A 132 2.63 0.50 -12.61
CA MET A 132 3.27 0.25 -11.31
C MET A 132 4.59 -0.50 -11.50
N LEU A 133 5.65 0.04 -10.89
CA LEU A 133 6.95 -0.61 -10.86
C LEU A 133 6.91 -1.82 -9.90
N PRO A 134 7.47 -2.99 -10.30
CA PRO A 134 7.37 -4.23 -9.53
C PRO A 134 8.39 -4.29 -8.38
N VAL A 135 8.45 -3.24 -7.59
CA VAL A 135 9.36 -3.10 -6.44
C VAL A 135 8.59 -2.54 -5.26
N GLU A 136 8.65 -3.23 -4.14
CA GLU A 136 8.24 -2.69 -2.86
C GLU A 136 9.41 -1.90 -2.25
N CYS A 137 9.24 -0.60 -2.13
CA CYS A 137 10.28 0.31 -1.68
C CYS A 137 10.21 0.48 -0.15
N ILE A 138 10.87 -0.43 0.56
CA ILE A 138 10.91 -0.44 2.02
C ILE A 138 12.07 0.42 2.50
N VAL A 139 11.80 1.26 3.49
CA VAL A 139 12.82 2.05 4.20
C VAL A 139 12.72 1.77 5.69
N ARG A 140 13.87 1.63 6.34
CA ARG A 140 13.97 1.35 7.77
C ARG A 140 14.81 2.41 8.44
N GLY A 141 14.24 3.10 9.42
CA GLY A 141 14.97 3.99 10.31
C GLY A 141 15.33 3.32 11.62
N TYR A 142 14.69 2.18 11.91
CA TYR A 142 14.91 1.35 13.08
C TYR A 142 15.02 -0.11 12.66
N ILE A 143 15.82 -0.90 13.37
CA ILE A 143 16.04 -2.31 13.03
C ILE A 143 15.04 -3.19 13.75
N THR A 144 14.01 -3.67 13.02
CA THR A 144 12.92 -4.49 13.56
C THR A 144 12.37 -5.45 12.50
N GLY A 145 11.51 -6.37 12.92
CA GLY A 145 10.81 -7.32 12.02
C GLY A 145 11.78 -8.16 11.19
N SER A 146 11.49 -8.31 9.89
CA SER A 146 12.34 -9.08 8.97
C SER A 146 13.76 -8.51 8.83
N GLY A 147 13.93 -7.19 8.97
CA GLY A 147 15.25 -6.55 8.98
C GLY A 147 16.08 -6.98 10.19
N TRP A 148 15.47 -7.04 11.38
CA TRP A 148 16.12 -7.55 12.58
C TRP A 148 16.50 -9.02 12.45
N ALA A 149 15.59 -9.85 11.94
CA ALA A 149 15.87 -11.28 11.69
C ALA A 149 17.09 -11.46 10.76
N SER A 150 17.14 -10.74 9.64
CA SER A 150 18.26 -10.77 8.69
C SER A 150 19.57 -10.29 9.33
N TYR A 151 19.53 -9.22 10.12
CA TYR A 151 20.69 -8.72 10.85
C TYR A 151 21.25 -9.75 11.85
N CYS A 152 20.38 -10.41 12.60
CA CYS A 152 20.78 -11.45 13.55
C CYS A 152 21.44 -12.65 12.86
N GLU A 153 21.04 -12.97 11.63
CA GLU A 153 21.58 -14.09 10.88
C GLU A 153 23.00 -13.81 10.35
N ASN A 154 23.23 -12.62 9.78
CA ASN A 154 24.47 -12.38 9.04
C ASN A 154 25.04 -10.95 9.13
N GLY A 155 24.47 -10.10 9.99
CA GLY A 155 24.90 -8.70 10.17
C GLY A 155 24.54 -7.77 9.03
N THR A 156 23.69 -8.21 8.09
CA THR A 156 23.29 -7.42 6.91
C THR A 156 21.78 -7.37 6.73
N VAL A 157 21.28 -6.36 5.99
CA VAL A 157 19.91 -6.30 5.49
C VAL A 157 19.96 -5.90 4.03
N CYS A 158 19.39 -6.71 3.13
CA CYS A 158 19.44 -6.48 1.68
C CYS A 158 20.86 -6.19 1.13
N GLY A 159 21.89 -6.87 1.67
CA GLY A 159 23.30 -6.66 1.32
C GLY A 159 23.96 -5.47 2.01
N ILE A 160 23.22 -4.65 2.75
CA ILE A 160 23.78 -3.50 3.50
C ILE A 160 24.35 -4.01 4.82
N LYS A 161 25.66 -3.88 5.01
CA LYS A 161 26.32 -4.21 6.29
C LYS A 161 25.97 -3.16 7.34
N LEU A 162 25.46 -3.61 8.48
CA LEU A 162 25.10 -2.74 9.62
C LEU A 162 26.18 -2.79 10.72
N PRO A 163 26.22 -1.78 11.62
CA PRO A 163 27.09 -1.80 12.79
C PRO A 163 26.89 -3.06 13.64
N GLU A 164 27.97 -3.55 14.26
CA GLU A 164 27.89 -4.66 15.21
C GLU A 164 27.26 -4.22 16.54
N GLY A 165 26.55 -5.13 17.17
CA GLY A 165 25.99 -4.91 18.51
C GLY A 165 24.69 -4.13 18.56
N LEU A 166 24.00 -3.91 17.41
CA LEU A 166 22.67 -3.34 17.40
C LEU A 166 21.69 -4.21 18.20
N LYS A 167 20.74 -3.56 18.85
CA LYS A 167 19.65 -4.20 19.59
C LYS A 167 18.36 -4.15 18.77
N GLU A 168 17.43 -5.04 19.05
CA GLU A 168 16.11 -4.99 18.43
C GLU A 168 15.45 -3.63 18.66
N SER A 169 14.76 -3.13 17.65
CA SER A 169 14.13 -1.81 17.63
C SER A 169 15.08 -0.62 17.78
N GLU A 170 16.39 -0.81 17.70
CA GLU A 170 17.35 0.29 17.78
C GLU A 170 17.28 1.20 16.55
N LYS A 171 17.41 2.51 16.78
CA LYS A 171 17.48 3.50 15.72
C LYS A 171 18.78 3.32 14.92
N LEU A 172 18.65 3.22 13.60
CA LEU A 172 19.81 3.16 12.72
C LEU A 172 20.50 4.54 12.60
N PRO A 173 21.83 4.59 12.40
CA PRO A 173 22.56 5.84 12.21
C PRO A 173 22.00 6.67 11.05
N GLU A 174 21.63 6.01 9.95
CA GLU A 174 20.91 6.57 8.81
C GLU A 174 19.82 5.58 8.37
N PRO A 175 18.69 6.09 7.85
CA PRO A 175 17.68 5.22 7.25
C PRO A 175 18.26 4.43 6.08
N ILE A 176 17.93 3.16 6.00
CA ILE A 176 18.39 2.27 4.92
C ILE A 176 17.23 1.90 3.99
N TYR A 177 17.52 1.85 2.69
CA TYR A 177 16.62 1.37 1.66
C TYR A 177 16.77 -0.14 1.51
N THR A 178 15.70 -0.88 1.76
CA THR A 178 15.69 -2.36 1.79
C THR A 178 14.57 -2.90 0.92
N PRO A 179 14.73 -2.84 -0.41
CA PRO A 179 13.65 -3.20 -1.35
C PRO A 179 13.30 -4.68 -1.29
N SER A 180 12.07 -5.00 -1.69
CA SER A 180 11.67 -6.36 -2.03
C SER A 180 11.03 -6.44 -3.42
N THR A 181 11.01 -7.63 -3.98
CA THR A 181 10.21 -7.90 -5.17
C THR A 181 8.74 -7.78 -4.82
N LYS A 182 7.92 -7.44 -5.80
CA LYS A 182 6.47 -7.55 -5.69
C LYS A 182 6.06 -8.87 -6.33
N ALA A 183 5.83 -9.88 -5.50
CA ALA A 183 5.46 -11.21 -5.94
C ALA A 183 4.05 -11.24 -6.56
N GLU A 184 3.77 -12.22 -7.41
CA GLU A 184 2.42 -12.50 -7.86
C GLU A 184 1.55 -13.02 -6.71
N ILE A 185 0.23 -12.94 -6.87
CA ILE A 185 -0.71 -13.39 -5.83
C ILE A 185 -0.49 -14.88 -5.55
N GLY A 186 -0.04 -15.19 -4.34
CA GLY A 186 0.26 -16.56 -3.88
C GLY A 186 1.73 -16.85 -3.63
N ASP A 187 2.62 -16.00 -4.09
CA ASP A 187 4.06 -16.05 -3.78
C ASP A 187 4.41 -15.02 -2.69
N HIS A 188 5.56 -15.20 -2.05
CA HIS A 188 6.06 -14.27 -1.03
C HIS A 188 7.02 -13.25 -1.64
N ASP A 189 6.91 -12.01 -1.18
CA ASP A 189 7.86 -10.96 -1.51
C ASP A 189 9.26 -11.31 -0.97
N GLU A 190 10.26 -11.21 -1.83
CA GLU A 190 11.64 -11.51 -1.47
C GLU A 190 12.46 -10.23 -1.30
N ASN A 191 13.13 -10.08 -0.16
CA ASN A 191 14.09 -9.01 0.03
C ASN A 191 15.23 -9.12 -0.97
N VAL A 192 15.55 -8.06 -1.68
CA VAL A 192 16.60 -8.00 -2.69
C VAL A 192 17.58 -6.87 -2.41
N SER A 193 18.80 -6.97 -2.93
CA SER A 193 19.74 -5.85 -2.87
C SER A 193 19.37 -4.75 -3.86
N PHE A 194 19.99 -3.58 -3.70
CA PHE A 194 19.86 -2.49 -4.67
C PHE A 194 20.32 -2.93 -6.08
N GLU A 195 21.44 -3.65 -6.18
CA GLU A 195 21.97 -4.14 -7.43
C GLU A 195 21.01 -5.14 -8.10
N GLN A 196 20.38 -6.00 -7.31
CA GLN A 196 19.38 -6.93 -7.84
C GLN A 196 18.12 -6.18 -8.33
N THR A 197 17.73 -5.11 -7.64
CA THR A 197 16.64 -4.23 -8.09
C THR A 197 16.95 -3.60 -9.45
N VAL A 198 18.19 -3.09 -9.64
CA VAL A 198 18.67 -2.58 -10.93
C VAL A 198 18.53 -3.63 -12.03
N ILE A 199 19.04 -4.86 -11.77
CA ILE A 199 19.00 -5.96 -12.74
C ILE A 199 17.54 -6.31 -13.10
N ASN A 200 16.65 -6.35 -12.13
CA ASN A 200 15.25 -6.69 -12.35
C ASN A 200 14.53 -5.60 -13.16
N LEU A 201 14.76 -4.33 -12.84
CA LEU A 201 14.18 -3.22 -13.60
C LEU A 201 14.76 -3.11 -15.00
N GLU A 202 16.06 -3.40 -15.20
CA GLU A 202 16.70 -3.37 -16.53
C GLU A 202 16.10 -4.40 -17.48
N LYS A 203 15.66 -5.56 -16.97
CA LYS A 203 14.97 -6.58 -17.77
C LYS A 203 13.62 -6.10 -18.31
N ILE A 204 12.91 -5.28 -17.53
CA ILE A 204 11.57 -4.78 -17.87
C ILE A 204 11.67 -3.47 -18.67
N TYR A 205 12.62 -2.60 -18.27
CA TYR A 205 12.84 -1.27 -18.83
C TYR A 205 14.30 -1.14 -19.35
N PRO A 206 14.62 -1.73 -20.50
CA PRO A 206 16.00 -1.74 -21.03
C PRO A 206 16.58 -0.33 -21.17
N GLY A 207 17.77 -0.11 -20.62
CA GLY A 207 18.45 1.17 -20.57
C GLY A 207 17.96 2.16 -19.48
N LYS A 208 17.00 1.73 -18.62
CA LYS A 208 16.41 2.56 -17.56
C LYS A 208 16.52 1.95 -16.17
N GLY A 209 16.97 0.71 -16.05
CA GLY A 209 16.98 -0.02 -14.77
C GLY A 209 17.75 0.71 -13.67
N GLN A 210 18.96 1.21 -13.98
CA GLN A 210 19.77 1.99 -13.05
C GLN A 210 19.08 3.29 -12.65
N GLU A 211 18.58 4.08 -13.63
CA GLU A 211 17.91 5.35 -13.39
C GLU A 211 16.69 5.18 -12.48
N TYR A 212 15.85 4.20 -12.77
CA TYR A 212 14.65 3.96 -11.96
C TYR A 212 14.99 3.46 -10.56
N ALA A 213 15.92 2.52 -10.41
CA ALA A 213 16.33 2.04 -9.10
C ALA A 213 16.89 3.17 -8.22
N GLU A 214 17.71 4.06 -8.78
CA GLU A 214 18.22 5.24 -8.06
C GLU A 214 17.11 6.18 -7.63
N LYS A 215 16.18 6.51 -8.53
CA LYS A 215 15.01 7.34 -8.21
C LYS A 215 14.16 6.72 -7.11
N LEU A 216 13.88 5.42 -7.17
CA LEU A 216 13.11 4.71 -6.15
C LEU A 216 13.79 4.81 -4.77
N ARG A 217 15.10 4.53 -4.70
CA ARG A 217 15.87 4.65 -3.46
C ARG A 217 15.84 6.08 -2.92
N ASP A 218 16.18 7.05 -3.76
CA ASP A 218 16.38 8.43 -3.33
C ASP A 218 15.05 9.08 -2.91
N TYR A 219 13.97 8.85 -3.64
CA TYR A 219 12.63 9.31 -3.25
C TYR A 219 12.16 8.63 -1.95
N THR A 220 12.36 7.31 -1.83
CA THR A 220 11.98 6.56 -0.63
C THR A 220 12.68 7.12 0.63
N ILE A 221 13.98 7.37 0.56
CA ILE A 221 14.75 7.95 1.67
C ILE A 221 14.31 9.40 1.96
N ALA A 222 14.09 10.21 0.92
CA ALA A 222 13.68 11.61 1.10
C ALA A 222 12.28 11.70 1.74
N LEU A 223 11.31 10.92 1.26
CA LEU A 223 9.97 10.82 1.82
C LEU A 223 10.01 10.40 3.30
N TYR A 224 10.75 9.32 3.58
CA TYR A 224 10.87 8.82 4.94
C TYR A 224 11.46 9.88 5.88
N LYS A 225 12.59 10.48 5.54
CA LYS A 225 13.26 11.49 6.40
C LYS A 225 12.32 12.63 6.75
N LYS A 226 11.63 13.21 5.76
CA LYS A 226 10.69 14.31 5.98
C LYS A 226 9.51 13.90 6.87
N CYS A 227 8.91 12.75 6.59
CA CYS A 227 7.73 12.28 7.34
C CYS A 227 8.08 11.82 8.75
N ALA A 228 9.22 11.13 8.94
CA ALA A 228 9.69 10.68 10.24
C ALA A 228 10.02 11.85 11.17
N GLU A 229 10.64 12.92 10.67
CA GLU A 229 10.88 14.14 11.42
C GLU A 229 9.57 14.79 11.90
N TYR A 230 8.60 14.93 10.99
CA TYR A 230 7.29 15.48 11.35
C TYR A 230 6.56 14.59 12.37
N ALA A 231 6.50 13.27 12.14
CA ALA A 231 5.83 12.34 13.05
C ALA A 231 6.48 12.38 14.45
N LEU A 232 7.80 12.41 14.51
CA LEU A 232 8.54 12.50 15.79
C LEU A 232 8.19 13.80 16.54
N SER A 233 8.02 14.92 15.84
CA SER A 233 7.56 16.18 16.45
C SER A 233 6.16 16.10 17.06
N LYS A 234 5.38 15.05 16.69
CA LYS A 234 4.06 14.73 17.25
C LYS A 234 4.09 13.57 18.26
N GLY A 235 5.28 13.13 18.66
CA GLY A 235 5.44 12.03 19.62
C GLY A 235 5.27 10.64 18.98
N ILE A 236 5.41 10.51 17.66
CA ILE A 236 5.25 9.25 16.92
C ILE A 236 6.57 8.91 16.21
N ILE A 237 7.07 7.71 16.43
CA ILE A 237 8.17 7.12 15.69
C ILE A 237 7.61 6.37 14.50
N ILE A 238 8.12 6.63 13.30
CA ILE A 238 7.94 5.78 12.13
C ILE A 238 9.16 4.86 12.07
N ALA A 239 9.00 3.59 12.43
CA ALA A 239 10.12 2.66 12.47
C ALA A 239 10.56 2.23 11.08
N ASP A 240 9.62 1.85 10.26
CA ASP A 240 9.78 1.52 8.84
C ASP A 240 8.48 1.77 8.09
N THR A 241 8.59 1.82 6.78
CA THR A 241 7.44 1.94 5.88
C THR A 241 7.76 1.36 4.52
N LYS A 242 6.72 1.05 3.77
CA LYS A 242 6.75 0.64 2.38
C LYS A 242 6.09 1.70 1.50
N PHE A 243 6.75 2.09 0.42
CA PHE A 243 6.17 2.91 -0.65
C PHE A 243 6.09 2.12 -1.93
N GLU A 244 5.13 2.46 -2.78
CA GLU A 244 5.00 1.94 -4.13
C GLU A 244 5.02 3.09 -5.14
N PHE A 245 5.68 2.88 -6.25
CA PHE A 245 5.81 3.88 -7.30
C PHE A 245 5.37 3.29 -8.63
N GLY A 246 4.94 4.14 -9.53
CA GLY A 246 4.66 3.79 -10.91
C GLY A 246 5.15 4.86 -11.85
N LEU A 247 5.01 4.60 -13.14
CA LEU A 247 5.36 5.52 -14.21
C LEU A 247 4.08 6.18 -14.73
N ASP A 248 4.14 7.47 -14.97
CA ASP A 248 3.13 8.17 -15.76
C ASP A 248 3.34 7.92 -17.26
N GLU A 249 2.47 8.48 -18.09
CA GLU A 249 2.51 8.37 -19.56
C GLU A 249 3.81 8.90 -20.20
N ASN A 250 4.59 9.71 -19.48
CA ASN A 250 5.85 10.29 -19.90
C ASN A 250 7.08 9.52 -19.34
N GLY A 251 6.86 8.46 -18.57
CA GLY A 251 7.91 7.68 -17.92
C GLY A 251 8.49 8.35 -16.66
N ASN A 252 7.78 9.32 -16.08
CA ASN A 252 8.17 9.91 -14.81
C ASN A 252 7.75 9.02 -13.64
N VAL A 253 8.63 8.91 -12.65
CA VAL A 253 8.30 8.18 -11.41
C VAL A 253 7.33 9.00 -10.56
N ILE A 254 6.21 8.38 -10.22
CA ILE A 254 5.09 8.95 -9.45
C ILE A 254 4.85 8.08 -8.21
N LEU A 255 4.64 8.69 -7.05
CA LEU A 255 4.24 7.98 -5.85
C LEU A 255 2.81 7.47 -5.99
N GLY A 256 2.61 6.19 -5.78
CA GLY A 256 1.31 5.51 -5.90
C GLY A 256 0.87 4.81 -4.62
N ASP A 257 -0.18 4.03 -4.74
CA ASP A 257 -0.77 3.19 -3.71
C ASP A 257 -1.25 3.99 -2.47
N GLU A 258 -0.85 3.60 -1.28
CA GLU A 258 -1.11 4.32 -0.01
C GLU A 258 0.17 4.89 0.55
N MET A 259 0.06 5.80 1.50
CA MET A 259 1.22 6.42 2.09
C MET A 259 1.12 6.46 3.62
N LEU A 260 2.12 5.85 4.28
CA LEU A 260 2.32 5.92 5.74
C LEU A 260 1.04 5.61 6.53
N THR A 261 0.41 4.50 6.21
CA THR A 261 -0.73 3.98 6.96
C THR A 261 -0.29 2.82 7.86
N PRO A 262 -1.09 2.44 8.86
CA PRO A 262 -0.82 1.25 9.67
C PRO A 262 -0.76 -0.07 8.89
N ASP A 263 -1.28 -0.11 7.65
CA ASP A 263 -1.19 -1.31 6.80
C ASP A 263 0.18 -1.43 6.12
N SER A 264 0.90 -0.32 5.93
CA SER A 264 2.20 -0.28 5.24
C SER A 264 3.37 0.15 6.13
N SER A 265 3.13 0.52 7.39
CA SER A 265 4.12 1.16 8.25
C SER A 265 4.01 0.68 9.70
N ARG A 266 5.14 0.72 10.43
CA ARG A 266 5.16 0.54 11.88
C ARG A 266 5.30 1.89 12.56
N PHE A 267 4.33 2.21 13.41
CA PHE A 267 4.30 3.40 14.23
C PHE A 267 4.44 3.02 15.71
N TRP A 268 5.33 3.72 16.41
CA TRP A 268 5.51 3.53 17.85
C TRP A 268 5.29 4.85 18.58
N PRO A 269 4.79 4.85 19.81
CA PRO A 269 4.84 6.03 20.65
C PRO A 269 6.30 6.38 20.93
N ALA A 270 6.66 7.67 20.85
CA ALA A 270 8.00 8.11 21.20
C ALA A 270 8.20 8.10 22.73
N GLU A 271 7.10 8.31 23.48
CA GLU A 271 7.10 8.17 24.93
C GLU A 271 7.24 6.69 25.32
N GLY A 272 8.22 6.38 26.15
CA GLY A 272 8.49 5.02 26.60
C GLY A 272 9.21 4.13 25.58
N TYR A 273 9.63 4.68 24.44
CA TYR A 273 10.45 3.92 23.49
C TYR A 273 11.82 3.59 24.09
N GLU A 274 12.17 2.30 24.09
CA GLU A 274 13.49 1.78 24.50
C GLU A 274 13.92 0.66 23.53
N PRO A 275 15.18 0.69 23.02
CA PRO A 275 15.71 -0.41 22.20
C PRO A 275 16.01 -1.65 23.04
N GLY A 276 16.00 -2.82 22.40
CA GLY A 276 16.36 -4.11 23.02
C GLY A 276 15.22 -5.12 23.07
N HIS A 277 14.05 -4.74 22.61
CA HIS A 277 12.88 -5.62 22.51
C HIS A 277 11.93 -5.11 21.41
N GLY A 278 10.95 -5.93 21.02
CA GLY A 278 9.87 -5.53 20.14
C GLY A 278 9.04 -4.40 20.75
N GLN A 279 8.64 -3.42 19.97
CA GLN A 279 7.76 -2.33 20.40
C GLN A 279 6.29 -2.71 20.21
N PRO A 280 5.35 -2.10 20.96
CA PRO A 280 3.92 -2.40 20.86
C PRO A 280 3.31 -2.02 19.51
#